data_923f1a055e0ee0bda5bddd7ea6f06692
#
_entry.id   923f1a055e0ee0bda5bddd7ea6f06692
#
_cell.length_a   1.000
_cell.length_b   1.000
_cell.length_c   1.000
_cell.angle_alpha   90.00
_cell.angle_beta   90.00
_cell.angle_gamma   90.00
#
_symmetry.space_group_name_H-M   'P 1'
#
loop_
_entity.id
_entity.type
_entity.pdbx_description
1 polymer ?
#
loop_
_entity_poly.entity_id
_entity_poly.type
_entity_poly.pdbx_seq_one_letter_code
_entity_poly.pdbx_strand_id
1 'polypeptide(L)'
;MSKPPHSSEHPHHDHHDHNPHDWHSPEYVSKWADGQDQKELDRQDAFRLLAETIPYDKSLPIRILDVGAGYGALTQFLLQYFPNATAVCQDGSEEMIKLGRYRLASQHGRFTCVLSNFSKSGWSRELTGHFEAVVSSIAIHNVNSPNIIRGIYDEIFPLVKPGGCFLNYDLIQPPWEDQLKWVKQAGFADVKFFWKDERRALFGGFKR
;
A
#
# COMPACT_ATOMS: atom_id res chain seq x y z
N MET A 1 -31.22 -8.01 62.73
CA MET A 1 -30.83 -8.93 61.61
C MET A 1 -30.80 -8.12 60.34
N SER A 2 -29.63 -7.63 60.00
CA SER A 2 -29.40 -6.78 58.82
C SER A 2 -28.83 -7.60 57.69
N LYS A 3 -29.45 -7.54 56.50
CA LYS A 3 -28.93 -8.16 55.27
C LYS A 3 -27.72 -7.39 54.74
N PRO A 4 -26.70 -8.05 54.16
CA PRO A 4 -25.60 -7.40 53.47
C PRO A 4 -26.02 -6.95 52.08
N PRO A 5 -25.31 -5.94 51.48
CA PRO A 5 -25.62 -5.44 50.17
C PRO A 5 -25.06 -6.36 49.06
N HIS A 6 -25.86 -6.52 48.03
CA HIS A 6 -25.49 -7.18 46.78
C HIS A 6 -24.47 -6.32 46.01
N SER A 7 -23.29 -6.85 45.78
CA SER A 7 -22.34 -6.33 44.79
C SER A 7 -22.80 -6.74 43.40
N SER A 8 -23.19 -5.75 42.63
CA SER A 8 -23.44 -5.90 41.17
C SER A 8 -22.11 -5.88 40.44
N GLU A 9 -21.63 -7.04 40.04
CA GLU A 9 -20.56 -7.15 39.05
C GLU A 9 -21.16 -6.73 37.70
N HIS A 10 -20.65 -5.64 37.15
CA HIS A 10 -20.87 -5.27 35.75
C HIS A 10 -19.93 -6.10 34.87
N PRO A 11 -20.42 -6.80 33.85
CA PRO A 11 -19.53 -7.43 32.90
C PRO A 11 -18.80 -6.34 32.10
N HIS A 12 -17.49 -6.39 32.12
CA HIS A 12 -16.65 -5.63 31.20
C HIS A 12 -17.02 -6.03 29.77
N HIS A 13 -17.73 -5.18 29.05
CA HIS A 13 -17.84 -5.26 27.60
C HIS A 13 -16.46 -4.88 27.04
N ASP A 14 -15.72 -5.90 26.62
CA ASP A 14 -14.60 -5.73 25.70
C ASP A 14 -15.14 -5.05 24.43
N HIS A 15 -14.85 -3.76 24.28
CA HIS A 15 -15.01 -3.08 23.01
C HIS A 15 -13.98 -3.68 22.05
N HIS A 16 -14.38 -4.74 21.35
CA HIS A 16 -13.71 -5.10 20.11
C HIS A 16 -13.85 -3.91 19.17
N ASP A 17 -12.76 -3.19 18.95
CA ASP A 17 -12.61 -2.25 17.85
C ASP A 17 -12.94 -3.00 16.56
N HIS A 18 -14.17 -2.87 16.10
CA HIS A 18 -14.58 -3.39 14.80
C HIS A 18 -13.87 -2.55 13.74
N ASN A 19 -12.64 -2.94 13.37
CA ASN A 19 -12.05 -2.50 12.14
C ASN A 19 -12.99 -2.99 11.01
N PRO A 20 -13.62 -2.11 10.23
CA PRO A 20 -14.58 -2.50 9.19
C PRO A 20 -13.94 -3.38 8.09
N HIS A 21 -12.61 -3.53 8.11
CA HIS A 21 -11.82 -4.31 7.16
C HIS A 21 -10.94 -5.33 7.89
N ASP A 22 -11.44 -6.56 8.02
CA ASP A 22 -10.66 -7.68 8.57
C ASP A 22 -9.82 -8.36 7.49
N TRP A 23 -8.68 -7.75 7.17
CA TRP A 23 -7.73 -8.26 6.16
C TRP A 23 -7.05 -9.59 6.55
N HIS A 24 -7.28 -10.08 7.77
CA HIS A 24 -6.77 -11.38 8.25
C HIS A 24 -7.82 -12.49 8.15
N SER A 25 -9.08 -12.16 7.86
CA SER A 25 -10.16 -13.15 7.65
C SER A 25 -10.15 -13.64 6.21
N PRO A 26 -10.00 -14.96 5.96
CA PRO A 26 -10.10 -15.54 4.63
C PRO A 26 -11.46 -15.24 3.96
N GLU A 27 -12.56 -15.30 4.72
CA GLU A 27 -13.92 -15.03 4.21
C GLU A 27 -14.07 -13.57 3.78
N TYR A 28 -13.55 -12.63 4.59
CA TYR A 28 -13.58 -11.22 4.25
C TYR A 28 -12.78 -10.94 2.98
N VAL A 29 -11.54 -11.44 2.91
CA VAL A 29 -10.63 -11.23 1.77
C VAL A 29 -11.20 -11.85 0.49
N SER A 30 -11.75 -13.07 0.55
CA SER A 30 -12.38 -13.71 -0.61
C SER A 30 -13.57 -12.89 -1.13
N LYS A 31 -14.49 -12.51 -0.24
CA LYS A 31 -15.65 -11.69 -0.61
C LYS A 31 -15.26 -10.32 -1.17
N TRP A 32 -14.22 -9.73 -0.60
CA TRP A 32 -13.69 -8.46 -1.09
C TRP A 32 -13.09 -8.62 -2.50
N ALA A 33 -12.31 -9.69 -2.73
CA ALA A 33 -11.66 -9.96 -4.01
C ALA A 33 -12.68 -10.18 -5.14
N ASP A 34 -13.76 -10.90 -4.88
CA ASP A 34 -14.85 -11.14 -5.86
C ASP A 34 -15.45 -9.84 -6.42
N GLY A 35 -15.43 -8.76 -5.65
CA GLY A 35 -15.92 -7.45 -6.07
C GLY A 35 -14.89 -6.53 -6.74
N GLN A 36 -13.65 -7.01 -6.98
CA GLN A 36 -12.58 -6.12 -7.45
C GLN A 36 -12.45 -6.03 -8.99
N ASP A 37 -12.93 -7.02 -9.75
CA ASP A 37 -12.73 -7.06 -11.20
C ASP A 37 -13.25 -5.80 -11.90
N GLN A 38 -14.47 -5.35 -11.58
CA GLN A 38 -15.00 -4.10 -12.14
C GLN A 38 -14.22 -2.88 -11.67
N LYS A 39 -13.87 -2.81 -10.39
CA LYS A 39 -13.09 -1.70 -9.83
C LYS A 39 -11.67 -1.65 -10.39
N GLU A 40 -11.13 -2.79 -10.79
CA GLU A 40 -9.82 -2.87 -11.43
C GLU A 40 -9.85 -2.26 -12.83
N LEU A 41 -10.90 -2.50 -13.61
CA LEU A 41 -11.09 -1.83 -14.90
C LEU A 41 -11.09 -0.31 -14.74
N ASP A 42 -11.79 0.19 -13.72
CA ASP A 42 -11.83 1.64 -13.42
C ASP A 42 -10.46 2.23 -13.00
N ARG A 43 -9.49 1.37 -12.63
CA ARG A 43 -8.13 1.79 -12.21
C ARG A 43 -7.09 1.71 -13.32
N GLN A 44 -7.42 1.11 -14.48
CA GLN A 44 -6.45 0.87 -15.55
C GLN A 44 -5.77 2.15 -16.04
N ASP A 45 -6.53 3.24 -16.20
CA ASP A 45 -5.97 4.53 -16.62
C ASP A 45 -5.05 5.13 -15.55
N ALA A 46 -5.40 4.99 -14.27
CA ALA A 46 -4.56 5.44 -13.17
C ALA A 46 -3.27 4.60 -13.07
N PHE A 47 -3.33 3.28 -13.26
CA PHE A 47 -2.17 2.41 -13.30
C PHE A 47 -1.25 2.74 -14.48
N ARG A 48 -1.83 3.04 -15.65
CA ARG A 48 -1.07 3.48 -16.83
C ARG A 48 -0.34 4.78 -16.54
N LEU A 49 -1.04 5.80 -16.02
CA LEU A 49 -0.43 7.08 -15.69
C LEU A 49 0.67 6.93 -14.62
N LEU A 50 0.44 6.08 -13.61
CA LEU A 50 1.45 5.76 -12.60
C LEU A 50 2.69 5.14 -13.26
N ALA A 51 2.51 4.16 -14.15
CA ALA A 51 3.62 3.53 -14.87
C ALA A 51 4.38 4.52 -15.76
N GLU A 52 3.67 5.41 -16.46
CA GLU A 52 4.25 6.46 -17.31
C GLU A 52 4.99 7.55 -16.52
N THR A 53 4.66 7.70 -15.23
CA THR A 53 5.33 8.64 -14.32
C THR A 53 6.64 8.10 -13.77
N ILE A 54 6.86 6.79 -13.76
CA ILE A 54 8.13 6.17 -13.36
C ILE A 54 9.25 6.63 -14.31
N PRO A 55 10.35 7.25 -13.81
CA PRO A 55 11.33 7.96 -14.63
C PRO A 55 12.36 7.01 -15.28
N TYR A 56 11.93 5.86 -15.77
CA TYR A 56 12.79 4.86 -16.38
C TYR A 56 12.21 4.36 -17.70
N ASP A 57 13.09 4.06 -18.67
CA ASP A 57 12.67 3.42 -19.91
C ASP A 57 12.10 2.03 -19.62
N LYS A 58 11.07 1.65 -20.40
CA LYS A 58 10.36 0.37 -20.26
C LYS A 58 11.26 -0.86 -20.42
N SER A 59 12.34 -0.74 -21.16
CA SER A 59 13.27 -1.83 -21.44
C SER A 59 14.28 -2.06 -20.31
N LEU A 60 14.40 -1.13 -19.36
CA LEU A 60 15.37 -1.24 -18.27
C LEU A 60 14.95 -2.29 -17.23
N PRO A 61 15.90 -3.02 -16.65
CA PRO A 61 15.64 -3.98 -15.59
C PRO A 61 15.48 -3.27 -14.24
N ILE A 62 14.38 -2.58 -14.05
CA ILE A 62 14.08 -1.87 -12.80
C ILE A 62 13.53 -2.83 -11.74
N ARG A 63 13.74 -2.47 -10.49
CA ARG A 63 13.20 -3.15 -9.32
C ARG A 63 12.12 -2.29 -8.67
N ILE A 64 10.92 -2.83 -8.52
CA ILE A 64 9.74 -2.13 -8.03
C ILE A 64 9.35 -2.69 -6.66
N LEU A 65 9.00 -1.82 -5.71
CA LEU A 65 8.32 -2.20 -4.47
C LEU A 65 6.87 -1.73 -4.54
N ASP A 66 5.93 -2.65 -4.36
CA ASP A 66 4.50 -2.36 -4.23
C ASP A 66 4.11 -2.48 -2.74
N VAL A 67 3.80 -1.34 -2.12
CA VAL A 67 3.48 -1.22 -0.68
C VAL A 67 1.98 -1.36 -0.47
N GLY A 68 1.57 -2.38 0.29
CA GLY A 68 0.17 -2.76 0.40
C GLY A 68 -0.34 -3.36 -0.90
N ALA A 69 0.43 -4.28 -1.49
CA ALA A 69 0.19 -4.84 -2.82
C ALA A 69 -1.14 -5.59 -2.95
N GLY A 70 -1.74 -6.01 -1.82
CA GLY A 70 -2.98 -6.75 -1.79
C GLY A 70 -2.90 -8.01 -2.65
N TYR A 71 -3.91 -8.21 -3.49
CA TYR A 71 -3.97 -9.34 -4.43
C TYR A 71 -3.15 -9.12 -5.72
N GLY A 72 -2.27 -8.11 -5.77
CA GLY A 72 -1.25 -7.94 -6.81
C GLY A 72 -1.69 -7.28 -8.12
N ALA A 73 -2.82 -6.56 -8.15
CA ALA A 73 -3.33 -5.95 -9.38
C ALA A 73 -2.37 -4.91 -9.97
N LEU A 74 -1.87 -3.97 -9.16
CA LEU A 74 -0.89 -2.97 -9.62
C LEU A 74 0.42 -3.64 -10.03
N THR A 75 0.94 -4.57 -9.22
CA THR A 75 2.15 -5.32 -9.56
C THR A 75 2.02 -6.04 -10.91
N GLN A 76 0.89 -6.72 -11.16
CA GLN A 76 0.64 -7.40 -12.43
C GLN A 76 0.71 -6.43 -13.61
N PHE A 77 0.05 -5.29 -13.50
CA PHE A 77 0.07 -4.24 -14.52
C PHE A 77 1.50 -3.75 -14.77
N LEU A 78 2.25 -3.44 -13.72
CA LEU A 78 3.62 -2.92 -13.84
C LEU A 78 4.58 -3.93 -14.44
N LEU A 79 4.47 -5.22 -14.10
CA LEU A 79 5.29 -6.28 -14.70
C LEU A 79 4.96 -6.51 -16.19
N GLN A 80 3.73 -6.23 -16.63
CA GLN A 80 3.37 -6.24 -18.04
C GLN A 80 3.90 -5.00 -18.76
N TYR A 81 3.82 -3.83 -18.11
CA TYR A 81 4.27 -2.56 -18.68
C TYR A 81 5.80 -2.46 -18.79
N PHE A 82 6.54 -3.01 -17.81
CA PHE A 82 8.01 -3.10 -17.76
C PHE A 82 8.45 -4.56 -17.89
N PRO A 83 8.67 -5.07 -19.10
CA PRO A 83 8.90 -6.51 -19.33
C PRO A 83 10.16 -7.06 -18.65
N ASN A 84 11.14 -6.22 -18.35
CA ASN A 84 12.39 -6.59 -17.69
C ASN A 84 12.41 -6.26 -16.19
N ALA A 85 11.33 -5.72 -15.64
CA ALA A 85 11.25 -5.39 -14.21
C ALA A 85 11.08 -6.63 -13.34
N THR A 86 11.52 -6.48 -12.08
CA THR A 86 11.17 -7.37 -10.97
C THR A 86 10.43 -6.60 -9.90
N ALA A 87 9.57 -7.27 -9.11
CA ALA A 87 8.78 -6.65 -8.08
C ALA A 87 8.92 -7.34 -6.72
N VAL A 88 8.81 -6.54 -5.66
CA VAL A 88 8.55 -7.00 -4.30
C VAL A 88 7.15 -6.54 -3.92
N CYS A 89 6.26 -7.49 -3.64
CA CYS A 89 4.91 -7.26 -3.16
C CYS A 89 4.93 -7.29 -1.64
N GLN A 90 4.78 -6.16 -0.99
CA GLN A 90 4.68 -6.08 0.46
C GLN A 90 3.20 -5.96 0.86
N ASP A 91 2.74 -6.77 1.81
CA ASP A 91 1.42 -6.65 2.40
C ASP A 91 1.40 -7.14 3.85
N GLY A 92 0.46 -6.63 4.66
CA GLY A 92 0.25 -7.05 6.05
C GLY A 92 -0.68 -8.26 6.19
N SER A 93 -1.34 -8.68 5.11
CA SER A 93 -2.29 -9.79 5.09
C SER A 93 -1.70 -11.02 4.39
N GLU A 94 -1.61 -12.12 5.12
CA GLU A 94 -1.19 -13.40 4.54
C GLU A 94 -2.17 -13.88 3.46
N GLU A 95 -3.47 -13.64 3.65
CA GLU A 95 -4.50 -14.02 2.69
C GLU A 95 -4.39 -13.22 1.40
N MET A 96 -4.11 -11.91 1.48
CA MET A 96 -3.83 -11.09 0.29
C MET A 96 -2.59 -11.57 -0.45
N ILE A 97 -1.52 -11.92 0.27
CA ILE A 97 -0.31 -12.48 -0.33
C ILE A 97 -0.60 -13.81 -1.06
N LYS A 98 -1.44 -14.69 -0.51
CA LYS A 98 -1.87 -15.93 -1.18
C LYS A 98 -2.57 -15.64 -2.50
N LEU A 99 -3.54 -14.71 -2.51
CA LEU A 99 -4.23 -14.28 -3.73
C LEU A 99 -3.26 -13.65 -4.74
N GLY A 100 -2.37 -12.77 -4.28
CA GLY A 100 -1.35 -12.14 -5.11
C GLY A 100 -0.43 -13.15 -5.79
N ARG A 101 0.03 -14.17 -5.07
CA ARG A 101 0.84 -15.26 -5.63
C ARG A 101 0.09 -16.05 -6.71
N TYR A 102 -1.19 -16.32 -6.50
CA TYR A 102 -2.03 -16.99 -7.50
C TYR A 102 -2.17 -16.13 -8.76
N ARG A 103 -2.51 -14.85 -8.59
CA ARG A 103 -2.66 -13.88 -9.69
C ARG A 103 -1.37 -13.72 -10.51
N LEU A 104 -0.24 -13.63 -9.83
CA LEU A 104 1.07 -13.39 -10.43
C LEU A 104 1.78 -14.68 -10.89
N ALA A 105 1.12 -15.84 -10.86
CA ALA A 105 1.75 -17.13 -11.18
C ALA A 105 2.39 -17.14 -12.58
N SER A 106 1.80 -16.47 -13.56
CA SER A 106 2.36 -16.32 -14.92
C SER A 106 3.63 -15.45 -14.98
N GLN A 107 3.93 -14.68 -13.92
CA GLN A 107 5.11 -13.83 -13.76
C GLN A 107 6.20 -14.51 -12.91
N HIS A 108 6.20 -15.84 -12.85
CA HIS A 108 7.12 -16.62 -12.02
C HIS A 108 8.58 -16.19 -12.21
N GLY A 109 9.32 -16.05 -11.10
CA GLY A 109 10.70 -15.57 -11.09
C GLY A 109 10.87 -14.04 -11.17
N ARG A 110 9.79 -13.28 -11.41
CA ARG A 110 9.84 -11.82 -11.52
C ARG A 110 9.25 -11.09 -10.30
N PHE A 111 8.72 -11.81 -9.33
CA PHE A 111 8.21 -11.21 -8.10
C PHE A 111 8.55 -12.03 -6.86
N THR A 112 8.58 -11.34 -5.73
CA THR A 112 8.65 -11.93 -4.39
C THR A 112 7.60 -11.26 -3.51
N CYS A 113 7.14 -11.96 -2.45
CA CYS A 113 6.20 -11.40 -1.49
C CYS A 113 6.85 -11.32 -0.12
N VAL A 114 6.63 -10.19 0.57
CA VAL A 114 7.08 -9.93 1.94
C VAL A 114 5.86 -9.66 2.81
N LEU A 115 5.69 -10.47 3.84
CA LEU A 115 4.65 -10.28 4.87
C LEU A 115 5.19 -9.32 5.92
N SER A 116 4.74 -8.08 5.88
CA SER A 116 5.05 -7.09 6.92
C SER A 116 3.92 -6.06 7.01
N ASN A 117 3.67 -5.54 8.21
CA ASN A 117 2.57 -4.61 8.43
C ASN A 117 3.10 -3.18 8.48
N PHE A 118 2.84 -2.39 7.43
CA PHE A 118 3.30 -1.01 7.32
C PHE A 118 2.68 -0.06 8.38
N SER A 119 1.64 -0.49 9.11
CA SER A 119 1.14 0.26 10.27
C SER A 119 2.05 0.15 11.51
N LYS A 120 3.06 -0.70 11.45
CA LYS A 120 4.04 -0.89 12.54
C LYS A 120 5.35 -0.21 12.18
N SER A 121 5.95 0.49 13.14
CA SER A 121 7.29 1.07 12.97
C SER A 121 8.32 -0.03 12.67
N GLY A 122 9.20 0.24 11.72
CA GLY A 122 10.23 -0.71 11.28
C GLY A 122 9.72 -1.82 10.36
N TRP A 123 8.56 -1.64 9.73
CA TRP A 123 7.98 -2.59 8.78
C TRP A 123 8.89 -2.84 7.57
N SER A 124 9.70 -1.84 7.23
CA SER A 124 10.61 -1.88 6.08
C SER A 124 11.86 -2.74 6.30
N ARG A 125 12.12 -3.21 7.53
CA ARG A 125 13.33 -4.00 7.88
C ARG A 125 13.41 -5.34 7.16
N GLU A 126 12.26 -5.92 6.81
CA GLU A 126 12.18 -7.17 6.04
C GLU A 126 12.47 -6.97 4.55
N LEU A 127 12.52 -5.70 4.10
CA LEU A 127 12.76 -5.36 2.71
C LEU A 127 14.26 -5.20 2.46
N THR A 128 14.79 -5.99 1.55
CA THR A 128 16.22 -5.98 1.23
C THR A 128 16.50 -5.19 -0.04
N GLY A 129 17.56 -4.37 0.00
CA GLY A 129 18.04 -3.56 -1.14
C GLY A 129 17.22 -2.30 -1.38
N HIS A 130 17.42 -1.69 -2.55
CA HIS A 130 16.79 -0.44 -2.94
C HIS A 130 16.02 -0.63 -4.26
N PHE A 131 15.08 0.28 -4.52
CA PHE A 131 14.13 0.20 -5.61
C PHE A 131 14.21 1.44 -6.51
N GLU A 132 14.09 1.26 -7.81
CA GLU A 132 13.94 2.33 -8.79
C GLU A 132 12.58 3.02 -8.63
N ALA A 133 11.53 2.24 -8.32
CA ALA A 133 10.22 2.77 -8.01
C ALA A 133 9.64 2.11 -6.76
N VAL A 134 9.10 2.91 -5.85
CA VAL A 134 8.22 2.46 -4.78
C VAL A 134 6.83 2.97 -5.09
N VAL A 135 5.86 2.07 -5.13
CA VAL A 135 4.48 2.38 -5.50
C VAL A 135 3.50 1.89 -4.46
N SER A 136 2.32 2.47 -4.44
CA SER A 136 1.19 1.99 -3.63
C SER A 136 -0.12 2.29 -4.35
N SER A 137 -1.14 1.44 -4.16
CA SER A 137 -2.47 1.67 -4.73
C SER A 137 -3.58 1.28 -3.76
N ILE A 138 -4.41 2.26 -3.36
CA ILE A 138 -5.62 2.05 -2.53
C ILE A 138 -5.29 1.25 -1.26
N ALA A 139 -4.20 1.59 -0.59
CA ALA A 139 -3.71 0.85 0.57
C ALA A 139 -3.44 1.74 1.80
N ILE A 140 -2.69 2.82 1.65
CA ILE A 140 -2.20 3.63 2.78
C ILE A 140 -3.36 4.33 3.51
N HIS A 141 -4.45 4.69 2.80
CA HIS A 141 -5.65 5.29 3.42
C HIS A 141 -6.32 4.42 4.48
N ASN A 142 -6.12 3.09 4.45
CA ASN A 142 -6.66 2.18 5.47
C ASN A 142 -6.05 2.42 6.86
N VAL A 143 -4.95 3.16 6.93
CA VAL A 143 -4.34 3.58 8.20
C VAL A 143 -4.97 4.89 8.65
N ASN A 144 -5.88 4.83 9.61
CA ASN A 144 -6.61 5.99 10.14
C ASN A 144 -5.78 6.85 11.13
N SER A 145 -4.45 6.90 10.98
CA SER A 145 -3.56 7.66 11.85
C SER A 145 -2.55 8.48 11.05
N PRO A 146 -2.67 9.82 11.07
CA PRO A 146 -1.74 10.73 10.42
C PRO A 146 -0.27 10.48 10.78
N ASN A 147 0.02 10.19 12.05
CA ASN A 147 1.38 9.93 12.51
C ASN A 147 1.94 8.63 11.92
N ILE A 148 1.12 7.59 11.80
CA ILE A 148 1.54 6.32 11.19
C ILE A 148 1.76 6.52 9.69
N ILE A 149 0.85 7.22 8.99
CA ILE A 149 1.01 7.49 7.54
C ILE A 149 2.29 8.28 7.28
N ARG A 150 2.58 9.29 8.08
CA ARG A 150 3.86 10.02 8.00
C ARG A 150 5.05 9.07 8.18
N GLY A 151 5.01 8.20 9.21
CA GLY A 151 6.06 7.21 9.45
C GLY A 151 6.24 6.23 8.27
N ILE A 152 5.16 5.88 7.54
CA ILE A 152 5.25 5.08 6.31
C ILE A 152 6.11 5.79 5.27
N TYR A 153 5.87 7.09 5.01
CA TYR A 153 6.66 7.85 4.03
C TYR A 153 8.12 8.03 4.46
N ASP A 154 8.37 8.23 5.76
CA ASP A 154 9.72 8.31 6.32
C ASP A 154 10.51 6.99 6.12
N GLU A 155 9.84 5.83 6.22
CA GLU A 155 10.45 4.52 5.97
C GLU A 155 10.56 4.17 4.48
N ILE A 156 9.73 4.73 3.60
CA ILE A 156 9.80 4.54 2.15
C ILE A 156 11.01 5.27 1.56
N PHE A 157 11.29 6.50 1.99
CA PHE A 157 12.34 7.32 1.38
C PHE A 157 13.72 6.64 1.31
N PRO A 158 14.24 6.01 2.38
CA PRO A 158 15.52 5.29 2.30
C PRO A 158 15.52 4.12 1.32
N LEU A 159 14.38 3.48 1.06
CA LEU A 159 14.25 2.35 0.15
C LEU A 159 14.36 2.75 -1.34
N VAL A 160 14.08 4.01 -1.67
CA VAL A 160 14.16 4.52 -3.04
C VAL A 160 15.61 4.81 -3.41
N LYS A 161 16.05 4.41 -4.60
CA LYS A 161 17.36 4.76 -5.16
C LYS A 161 17.43 6.26 -5.52
N PRO A 162 18.62 6.90 -5.49
CA PRO A 162 18.81 8.18 -6.17
C PRO A 162 18.34 8.08 -7.64
N GLY A 163 17.59 9.08 -8.11
CA GLY A 163 16.93 9.06 -9.42
C GLY A 163 15.62 8.30 -9.49
N GLY A 164 15.25 7.59 -8.43
CA GLY A 164 13.99 6.85 -8.34
C GLY A 164 12.81 7.69 -7.86
N CYS A 165 11.65 7.05 -7.72
CA CYS A 165 10.41 7.71 -7.33
C CYS A 165 9.60 6.93 -6.28
N PHE A 166 8.75 7.69 -5.56
CA PHE A 166 7.61 7.16 -4.84
C PHE A 166 6.32 7.70 -5.46
N LEU A 167 5.37 6.81 -5.77
CA LEU A 167 4.08 7.15 -6.38
C LEU A 167 2.95 6.41 -5.64
N ASN A 168 1.94 7.17 -5.20
CA ASN A 168 0.77 6.63 -4.51
C ASN A 168 -0.51 7.03 -5.26
N TYR A 169 -1.29 6.03 -5.67
CA TYR A 169 -2.65 6.21 -6.15
C TYR A 169 -3.62 5.82 -5.04
N ASP A 170 -4.27 6.81 -4.40
CA ASP A 170 -5.04 6.53 -3.19
C ASP A 170 -6.26 7.43 -3.01
N LEU A 171 -7.10 7.09 -2.03
CA LEU A 171 -8.22 7.89 -1.59
C LEU A 171 -7.74 9.13 -0.82
N ILE A 172 -8.62 10.16 -0.75
CA ILE A 172 -8.37 11.43 -0.07
C ILE A 172 -8.62 11.30 1.45
N GLN A 173 -7.88 10.43 2.12
CA GLN A 173 -7.95 10.34 3.58
C GLN A 173 -6.57 9.96 4.13
N PRO A 174 -5.94 10.80 4.95
CA PRO A 174 -6.26 12.18 5.35
C PRO A 174 -6.13 13.17 4.17
N PRO A 175 -6.45 14.47 4.35
CA PRO A 175 -6.36 15.48 3.29
C PRO A 175 -5.03 15.40 2.54
N TRP A 176 -5.08 15.45 1.22
CA TRP A 176 -3.88 15.28 0.36
C TRP A 176 -2.82 16.35 0.52
N GLU A 177 -3.19 17.57 0.92
CA GLU A 177 -2.24 18.63 1.22
C GLU A 177 -1.28 18.20 2.33
N ASP A 178 -1.80 17.52 3.35
CA ASP A 178 -0.98 16.97 4.42
C ASP A 178 -0.12 15.81 3.91
N GLN A 179 -0.65 14.94 3.07
CA GLN A 179 0.10 13.84 2.48
C GLN A 179 1.25 14.35 1.61
N LEU A 180 1.02 15.35 0.72
CA LEU A 180 2.10 15.97 -0.05
C LEU A 180 3.18 16.59 0.84
N LYS A 181 2.75 17.26 1.91
CA LYS A 181 3.67 17.83 2.91
C LYS A 181 4.53 16.76 3.57
N TRP A 182 3.94 15.62 3.98
CA TRP A 182 4.68 14.53 4.62
C TRP A 182 5.63 13.84 3.64
N VAL A 183 5.23 13.59 2.41
CA VAL A 183 6.12 13.05 1.36
C VAL A 183 7.31 13.98 1.14
N LYS A 184 7.08 15.31 1.09
CA LYS A 184 8.15 16.30 1.00
C LYS A 184 9.06 16.30 2.24
N GLN A 185 8.49 16.18 3.45
CA GLN A 185 9.23 16.14 4.71
C GLN A 185 10.09 14.88 4.82
N ALA A 186 9.66 13.74 4.27
CA ALA A 186 10.44 12.52 4.20
C ALA A 186 11.71 12.66 3.31
N GLY A 187 11.78 13.69 2.45
CA GLY A 187 12.97 14.01 1.65
C GLY A 187 12.76 13.97 0.14
N PHE A 188 11.57 13.65 -0.34
CA PHE A 188 11.29 13.64 -1.77
C PHE A 188 11.26 15.05 -2.37
N ALA A 189 11.79 15.19 -3.58
CA ALA A 189 11.74 16.39 -4.40
C ALA A 189 10.59 16.33 -5.41
N ASP A 190 10.23 17.49 -5.98
CA ASP A 190 9.22 17.64 -7.05
C ASP A 190 7.86 16.99 -6.69
N VAL A 191 7.52 17.02 -5.40
CA VAL A 191 6.30 16.42 -4.85
C VAL A 191 5.06 17.14 -5.39
N LYS A 192 4.17 16.40 -6.04
CA LYS A 192 2.97 16.95 -6.66
C LYS A 192 1.89 15.90 -6.89
N PHE A 193 0.70 16.36 -7.29
CA PHE A 193 -0.29 15.53 -7.95
C PHE A 193 0.08 15.37 -9.43
N PHE A 194 0.01 14.15 -9.90
CA PHE A 194 0.06 13.81 -11.32
C PHE A 194 -1.35 13.75 -11.90
N TRP A 195 -2.32 13.35 -11.05
CA TRP A 195 -3.74 13.33 -11.35
C TRP A 195 -4.55 13.37 -10.04
N LYS A 196 -5.77 13.93 -10.08
CA LYS A 196 -6.75 13.86 -9.01
C LYS A 196 -8.18 14.04 -9.50
N ASP A 197 -9.13 13.40 -8.83
CA ASP A 197 -10.56 13.69 -8.89
C ASP A 197 -11.07 14.11 -7.51
N GLU A 198 -12.38 14.01 -7.26
CA GLU A 198 -13.00 14.37 -5.97
C GLU A 198 -12.68 13.39 -4.84
N ARG A 199 -12.31 12.15 -5.16
CA ARG A 199 -12.14 11.04 -4.21
C ARG A 199 -10.75 10.43 -4.20
N ARG A 200 -10.00 10.53 -5.30
CA ARG A 200 -8.74 9.83 -5.52
C ARG A 200 -7.69 10.76 -6.09
N ALA A 201 -6.45 10.45 -5.81
CA ALA A 201 -5.32 11.14 -6.41
C ALA A 201 -4.17 10.18 -6.72
N LEU A 202 -3.43 10.46 -7.78
CA LEU A 202 -2.09 9.97 -8.00
C LEU A 202 -1.11 11.08 -7.63
N PHE A 203 -0.29 10.84 -6.64
CA PHE A 203 0.71 11.80 -6.14
C PHE A 203 2.01 11.10 -5.75
N GLY A 204 3.04 11.88 -5.56
CA GLY A 204 4.33 11.37 -5.14
C GLY A 204 5.46 12.35 -5.42
N GLY A 205 6.69 11.85 -5.44
CA GLY A 205 7.90 12.63 -5.66
C GLY A 205 9.09 11.78 -6.04
N PHE A 206 10.22 12.44 -6.29
CA PHE A 206 11.45 11.83 -6.77
C PHE A 206 12.56 11.96 -5.73
N LYS A 207 13.45 10.98 -5.65
CA LYS A 207 14.66 11.05 -4.85
C LYS A 207 15.81 11.55 -5.73
N ARG A 208 16.39 12.69 -5.35
CA ARG A 208 17.56 13.27 -6.02
C ARG A 208 18.84 12.68 -5.49
#